data_d580d2e38da0cd37fb77bda2d1c16b90
#
_entry.id   d580d2e38da0cd37fb77bda2d1c16b90
#
_cell.length_a   1.000
_cell.length_b   1.000
_cell.length_c   1.000
_cell.angle_alpha   90.00
_cell.angle_beta   90.00
_cell.angle_gamma   90.00
#
_symmetry.space_group_name_H-M   'P 1'
#
loop_
_entity.id
_entity.type
_entity.pdbx_description
1 polymer ?
#
loop_
_entity_poly.entity_id
_entity_poly.type
_entity_poly.pdbx_seq_one_letter_code
_entity_poly.pdbx_strand_id
1 'polypeptide(L)'
;MPENYTDKTVNIKVIGVGGAGNNVVDRMISGGIGGAEFVVVNTDRQALKKSKCENKLQIGEKLTGGMGADADLEIGKQSAEESRVAIAKVLEGADMAVIIAGMGGGTGTGAAPIITDLAHEAGLLTVGIVTKPFWFEGANRRKRAEDGISALSDKVDSLIIIPNDRLKYVTDQKTTIANTFGIAADVLKQAVSAIYGCTTFQKTSSDERGMPDAKN
;
A
#
# COMPACT_ATOMS: atom_id res chain seq x y z
N MET A 1 30.86 18.55 20.96
CA MET A 1 30.11 19.27 19.92
C MET A 1 28.75 18.60 19.82
N PRO A 2 27.63 19.25 20.00
CA PRO A 2 26.33 18.62 19.80
C PRO A 2 26.17 18.34 18.32
N GLU A 3 25.90 17.10 17.96
CA GLU A 3 25.51 16.70 16.61
C GLU A 3 24.24 17.46 16.24
N ASN A 4 24.32 18.22 15.15
CA ASN A 4 23.16 18.86 14.54
C ASN A 4 22.21 17.73 14.09
N TYR A 5 21.20 17.43 14.88
CA TYR A 5 20.03 16.69 14.43
C TYR A 5 19.33 17.57 13.38
N THR A 6 19.68 17.38 12.14
CA THR A 6 18.88 17.93 11.03
C THR A 6 17.52 17.23 11.09
N ASP A 7 16.49 18.03 11.24
CA ASP A 7 15.05 17.63 11.20
C ASP A 7 14.74 17.05 9.80
N LYS A 8 15.20 15.81 9.55
CA LYS A 8 14.96 15.13 8.28
C LYS A 8 13.52 14.60 8.28
N THR A 9 12.65 15.30 7.57
CA THR A 9 11.29 14.79 7.34
C THR A 9 11.37 13.47 6.56
N VAL A 10 10.82 12.41 7.11
CA VAL A 10 10.76 11.09 6.46
C VAL A 10 9.77 11.17 5.29
N ASN A 11 10.25 10.92 4.08
CA ASN A 11 9.42 10.90 2.87
C ASN A 11 8.79 9.52 2.71
N ILE A 12 7.48 9.42 2.96
CA ILE A 12 6.72 8.17 2.85
C ILE A 12 5.95 8.16 1.53
N LYS A 13 6.14 7.09 0.75
CA LYS A 13 5.29 6.81 -0.41
C LYS A 13 4.34 5.65 -0.11
N VAL A 14 3.07 5.90 -0.33
CA VAL A 14 2.01 4.90 -0.20
C VAL A 14 1.59 4.44 -1.59
N ILE A 15 1.84 3.18 -1.89
CA ILE A 15 1.69 2.61 -3.23
C ILE A 15 0.53 1.61 -3.21
N GLY A 16 -0.59 1.98 -3.81
CA GLY A 16 -1.74 1.09 -3.99
C GLY A 16 -1.60 0.27 -5.25
N VAL A 17 -1.49 -1.07 -5.13
CA VAL A 17 -1.25 -1.99 -6.23
C VAL A 17 -2.51 -2.78 -6.57
N GLY A 18 -2.93 -2.71 -7.84
CA GLY A 18 -4.14 -3.35 -8.34
C GLY A 18 -5.44 -2.69 -7.83
N GLY A 19 -6.58 -3.23 -8.21
CA GLY A 19 -7.88 -2.60 -7.90
C GLY A 19 -8.14 -2.37 -6.42
N ALA A 20 -7.83 -3.35 -5.56
CA ALA A 20 -8.04 -3.22 -4.12
C ALA A 20 -7.11 -2.15 -3.51
N GLY A 21 -5.82 -2.16 -3.87
CA GLY A 21 -4.85 -1.16 -3.41
C GLY A 21 -5.22 0.25 -3.86
N ASN A 22 -5.65 0.41 -5.12
CA ASN A 22 -6.11 1.69 -5.65
C ASN A 22 -7.32 2.24 -4.87
N ASN A 23 -8.30 1.38 -4.57
CA ASN A 23 -9.48 1.79 -3.80
C ASN A 23 -9.12 2.27 -2.38
N VAL A 24 -8.13 1.66 -1.75
CA VAL A 24 -7.65 2.09 -0.41
C VAL A 24 -7.02 3.48 -0.50
N VAL A 25 -6.12 3.69 -1.48
CA VAL A 25 -5.48 4.99 -1.71
C VAL A 25 -6.53 6.06 -2.00
N ASP A 26 -7.52 5.79 -2.85
CA ASP A 26 -8.61 6.73 -3.15
C ASP A 26 -9.42 7.11 -1.90
N ARG A 27 -9.63 6.16 -0.98
CA ARG A 27 -10.29 6.42 0.30
C ARG A 27 -9.42 7.24 1.25
N MET A 28 -8.11 7.02 1.25
CA MET A 28 -7.17 7.80 2.05
C MET A 28 -7.16 9.26 1.60
N ILE A 29 -7.06 9.49 0.29
CA ILE A 29 -7.12 10.83 -0.31
C ILE A 29 -8.46 11.50 0.01
N SER A 30 -9.59 10.79 -0.17
CA SER A 30 -10.92 11.31 0.16
C SER A 30 -11.12 11.61 1.64
N GLY A 31 -10.39 10.93 2.52
CA GLY A 31 -10.39 11.13 3.96
C GLY A 31 -9.43 12.21 4.45
N GLY A 32 -8.75 12.92 3.53
CA GLY A 32 -7.86 14.04 3.86
C GLY A 32 -6.58 13.62 4.60
N ILE A 33 -6.11 12.37 4.42
CA ILE A 33 -4.84 11.95 5.00
C ILE A 33 -3.73 12.67 4.24
N GLY A 34 -2.99 13.54 4.93
CA GLY A 34 -1.83 14.26 4.42
C GLY A 34 -0.52 13.64 4.86
N GLY A 35 0.59 14.17 4.33
CA GLY A 35 1.95 13.88 4.80
C GLY A 35 2.63 12.67 4.14
N ALA A 36 1.94 11.94 3.27
CA ALA A 36 2.52 10.91 2.42
C ALA A 36 2.26 11.23 0.94
N GLU A 37 3.15 10.80 0.08
CA GLU A 37 2.92 10.81 -1.37
C GLU A 37 2.16 9.54 -1.75
N PHE A 38 1.02 9.71 -2.44
CA PHE A 38 0.20 8.61 -2.88
C PHE A 38 0.46 8.28 -4.34
N VAL A 39 0.57 6.98 -4.64
CA VAL A 39 0.72 6.46 -6.00
C VAL A 39 -0.22 5.27 -6.18
N VAL A 40 -0.88 5.18 -7.32
CA VAL A 40 -1.67 4.01 -7.71
C VAL A 40 -1.02 3.32 -8.91
N VAL A 41 -0.87 2.01 -8.80
CA VAL A 41 -0.24 1.15 -9.81
C VAL A 41 -1.25 0.10 -10.27
N ASN A 42 -1.47 -0.02 -11.57
CA ASN A 42 -2.39 -1.01 -12.12
C ASN A 42 -2.04 -1.41 -13.56
N THR A 43 -2.47 -2.60 -13.97
CA THR A 43 -2.49 -3.06 -15.36
C THR A 43 -3.75 -2.61 -16.11
N ASP A 44 -4.81 -2.22 -15.37
CA ASP A 44 -6.08 -1.73 -15.93
C ASP A 44 -6.06 -0.20 -16.03
N ARG A 45 -6.02 0.30 -17.29
CA ARG A 45 -6.04 1.73 -17.60
C ARG A 45 -7.35 2.42 -17.19
N GLN A 46 -8.47 1.71 -17.27
CA GLN A 46 -9.77 2.29 -16.89
C GLN A 46 -9.88 2.45 -15.38
N ALA A 47 -9.37 1.49 -14.60
CA ALA A 47 -9.29 1.60 -13.16
C ALA A 47 -8.43 2.80 -12.74
N LEU A 48 -7.26 2.97 -13.37
CA LEU A 48 -6.40 4.13 -13.13
C LEU A 48 -7.09 5.47 -13.46
N LYS A 49 -7.82 5.55 -14.57
CA LYS A 49 -8.56 6.77 -14.94
C LYS A 49 -9.61 7.17 -13.91
N LYS A 50 -10.26 6.20 -13.26
CA LYS A 50 -11.30 6.43 -12.24
C LYS A 50 -10.74 6.81 -10.88
N SER A 51 -9.47 6.48 -10.61
CA SER A 51 -8.82 6.80 -9.34
C SER A 51 -8.69 8.32 -9.13
N LYS A 52 -8.83 8.75 -7.88
CA LYS A 52 -8.65 10.14 -7.44
C LYS A 52 -7.19 10.52 -7.23
N CYS A 53 -6.29 9.54 -7.19
CA CYS A 53 -4.86 9.77 -7.04
C CYS A 53 -4.30 10.51 -8.25
N GLU A 54 -3.46 11.51 -8.02
CA GLU A 54 -2.80 12.25 -9.09
C GLU A 54 -1.68 11.42 -9.74
N ASN A 55 -0.87 10.76 -8.90
CA ASN A 55 0.24 9.94 -9.37
C ASN A 55 -0.28 8.53 -9.74
N LYS A 56 -0.32 8.25 -11.03
CA LYS A 56 -0.83 7.01 -11.60
C LYS A 56 0.22 6.34 -12.46
N LEU A 57 0.51 5.08 -12.19
CA LEU A 57 1.42 4.28 -12.98
C LEU A 57 0.69 3.09 -13.61
N GLN A 58 0.58 3.08 -14.92
CA GLN A 58 0.17 1.88 -15.65
C GLN A 58 1.39 0.98 -15.84
N ILE A 59 1.26 -0.29 -15.50
CA ILE A 59 2.28 -1.31 -15.70
C ILE A 59 1.83 -2.34 -16.74
N GLY A 60 2.78 -2.97 -17.43
CA GLY A 60 2.50 -4.02 -18.40
C GLY A 60 1.70 -3.51 -19.60
N GLU A 61 1.98 -2.33 -20.11
CA GLU A 61 1.22 -1.74 -21.21
C GLU A 61 1.29 -2.58 -22.49
N LYS A 62 2.48 -3.12 -22.79
CA LYS A 62 2.67 -3.97 -23.97
C LYS A 62 2.02 -5.33 -23.77
N LEU A 63 2.14 -5.89 -22.57
CA LEU A 63 1.65 -7.24 -22.26
C LEU A 63 0.11 -7.28 -22.18
N THR A 64 -0.52 -6.28 -21.54
CA THR A 64 -1.96 -6.29 -21.25
C THR A 64 -2.79 -5.37 -22.14
N GLY A 65 -2.15 -4.46 -22.87
CA GLY A 65 -2.85 -3.41 -23.62
C GLY A 65 -3.69 -2.47 -22.73
N GLY A 66 -3.48 -2.52 -21.41
CA GLY A 66 -4.26 -1.76 -20.43
C GLY A 66 -5.61 -2.39 -20.07
N MET A 67 -5.82 -3.68 -20.38
CA MET A 67 -7.06 -4.42 -20.10
C MET A 67 -7.08 -5.11 -18.73
N GLY A 68 -5.95 -5.08 -17.99
CA GLY A 68 -5.84 -5.78 -16.73
C GLY A 68 -5.12 -7.11 -16.84
N ALA A 69 -4.95 -7.80 -15.70
CA ALA A 69 -4.24 -9.08 -15.60
C ALA A 69 -5.19 -10.29 -15.45
N ASP A 70 -6.50 -10.14 -15.66
CA ASP A 70 -7.53 -11.18 -15.64
C ASP A 70 -7.40 -12.23 -14.51
N ALA A 71 -7.06 -11.76 -13.31
CA ALA A 71 -6.78 -12.60 -12.14
C ALA A 71 -5.60 -13.58 -12.31
N ASP A 72 -4.79 -13.43 -13.35
CA ASP A 72 -3.54 -14.16 -13.54
C ASP A 72 -2.38 -13.44 -12.87
N LEU A 73 -1.80 -14.08 -11.85
CA LEU A 73 -0.69 -13.48 -11.09
C LEU A 73 0.61 -13.45 -11.89
N GLU A 74 0.80 -14.36 -12.85
CA GLU A 74 1.99 -14.33 -13.70
C GLU A 74 1.96 -13.13 -14.67
N ILE A 75 0.78 -12.83 -15.24
CA ILE A 75 0.58 -11.60 -16.03
C ILE A 75 0.85 -10.36 -15.16
N GLY A 76 0.37 -10.34 -13.91
CA GLY A 76 0.64 -9.25 -12.97
C GLY A 76 2.14 -9.08 -12.69
N LYS A 77 2.85 -10.17 -12.47
CA LYS A 77 4.29 -10.20 -12.24
C LYS A 77 5.06 -9.70 -13.47
N GLN A 78 4.80 -10.28 -14.64
CA GLN A 78 5.46 -9.89 -15.90
C GLN A 78 5.19 -8.42 -16.26
N SER A 79 3.98 -7.91 -15.95
CA SER A 79 3.64 -6.49 -16.11
C SER A 79 4.50 -5.57 -15.26
N ALA A 80 4.80 -5.97 -14.04
CA ALA A 80 5.72 -5.24 -13.16
C ALA A 80 7.17 -5.34 -13.65
N GLU A 81 7.60 -6.52 -14.11
CA GLU A 81 8.93 -6.70 -14.69
C GLU A 81 9.13 -5.86 -15.96
N GLU A 82 8.13 -5.80 -16.85
CA GLU A 82 8.14 -4.92 -18.03
C GLU A 82 8.36 -3.45 -17.64
N SER A 83 7.82 -3.07 -16.48
CA SER A 83 7.73 -1.67 -16.05
C SER A 83 8.74 -1.30 -14.96
N ARG A 84 9.78 -2.14 -14.69
CA ARG A 84 10.76 -1.94 -13.58
C ARG A 84 11.33 -0.53 -13.53
N VAL A 85 11.73 0.02 -14.68
CA VAL A 85 12.31 1.37 -14.75
C VAL A 85 11.32 2.45 -14.32
N ALA A 86 10.06 2.34 -14.74
CA ALA A 86 9.03 3.29 -14.36
C ALA A 86 8.66 3.16 -12.87
N ILE A 87 8.65 1.94 -12.33
CA ILE A 87 8.42 1.68 -10.90
C ILE A 87 9.58 2.25 -10.08
N ALA A 88 10.83 2.00 -10.46
CA ALA A 88 12.01 2.54 -9.77
C ALA A 88 11.96 4.08 -9.72
N LYS A 89 11.58 4.74 -10.82
CA LYS A 89 11.43 6.20 -10.86
C LYS A 89 10.35 6.70 -9.90
N VAL A 90 9.26 5.96 -9.73
CA VAL A 90 8.20 6.31 -8.76
C VAL A 90 8.72 6.22 -7.32
N LEU A 91 9.66 5.33 -7.03
CA LEU A 91 10.25 5.13 -5.71
C LEU A 91 11.33 6.17 -5.34
N GLU A 92 11.86 6.91 -6.32
CA GLU A 92 12.92 7.89 -6.10
C GLU A 92 12.52 8.94 -5.04
N GLY A 93 13.46 9.27 -4.16
CA GLY A 93 13.31 10.29 -3.13
C GLY A 93 12.47 9.87 -1.91
N ALA A 94 12.01 8.63 -1.84
CA ALA A 94 11.38 8.10 -0.63
C ALA A 94 12.44 7.60 0.37
N ASP A 95 12.10 7.65 1.65
CA ASP A 95 12.82 6.95 2.73
C ASP A 95 12.08 5.67 3.11
N MET A 96 10.76 5.62 2.87
CA MET A 96 9.88 4.50 3.20
C MET A 96 8.83 4.27 2.12
N ALA A 97 8.57 3.01 1.79
CA ALA A 97 7.51 2.58 0.90
C ALA A 97 6.49 1.72 1.64
N VAL A 98 5.21 2.12 1.61
CA VAL A 98 4.09 1.34 2.12
C VAL A 98 3.33 0.77 0.93
N ILE A 99 3.39 -0.54 0.74
CA ILE A 99 2.81 -1.24 -0.40
C ILE A 99 1.48 -1.87 0.01
N ILE A 100 0.40 -1.42 -0.60
CA ILE A 100 -0.97 -1.86 -0.30
C ILE A 100 -1.51 -2.69 -1.46
N ALA A 101 -1.93 -3.95 -1.17
CA ALA A 101 -2.50 -4.81 -2.19
C ALA A 101 -3.59 -5.73 -1.64
N GLY A 102 -4.57 -6.06 -2.48
CA GLY A 102 -5.50 -7.16 -2.22
C GLY A 102 -4.95 -8.43 -2.87
N MET A 103 -4.66 -9.43 -2.04
CA MET A 103 -4.12 -10.71 -2.53
C MET A 103 -5.21 -11.60 -3.11
N GLY A 104 -4.84 -12.40 -4.12
CA GLY A 104 -5.72 -13.31 -4.83
C GLY A 104 -6.20 -12.81 -6.20
N GLY A 105 -5.98 -11.53 -6.52
CA GLY A 105 -6.13 -10.97 -7.88
C GLY A 105 -4.85 -11.13 -8.71
N GLY A 106 -4.88 -10.74 -9.99
CA GLY A 106 -3.70 -10.82 -10.86
C GLY A 106 -2.68 -9.74 -10.53
N THR A 107 -3.04 -8.48 -10.73
CA THR A 107 -2.13 -7.34 -10.58
C THR A 107 -1.57 -7.20 -9.17
N GLY A 108 -2.46 -7.14 -8.15
CA GLY A 108 -2.00 -6.93 -6.76
C GLY A 108 -1.08 -8.05 -6.27
N THR A 109 -1.45 -9.31 -6.55
CA THR A 109 -0.70 -10.49 -6.10
C THR A 109 0.63 -10.65 -6.83
N GLY A 110 0.63 -10.43 -8.16
CA GLY A 110 1.82 -10.64 -8.97
C GLY A 110 2.80 -9.46 -8.94
N ALA A 111 2.29 -8.22 -8.97
CA ALA A 111 3.14 -7.02 -9.05
C ALA A 111 3.68 -6.55 -7.70
N ALA A 112 2.95 -6.73 -6.59
CA ALA A 112 3.40 -6.24 -5.29
C ALA A 112 4.78 -6.78 -4.88
N PRO A 113 5.11 -8.08 -5.03
CA PRO A 113 6.44 -8.59 -4.70
C PRO A 113 7.56 -7.95 -5.54
N ILE A 114 7.31 -7.63 -6.81
CA ILE A 114 8.30 -6.99 -7.69
C ILE A 114 8.52 -5.52 -7.30
N ILE A 115 7.43 -4.80 -6.99
CA ILE A 115 7.51 -3.42 -6.52
C ILE A 115 8.28 -3.35 -5.20
N THR A 116 8.06 -4.33 -4.32
CA THR A 116 8.77 -4.44 -3.03
C THR A 116 10.25 -4.72 -3.22
N ASP A 117 10.61 -5.63 -4.13
CA ASP A 117 12.02 -5.88 -4.47
C ASP A 117 12.73 -4.60 -4.89
N LEU A 118 12.10 -3.84 -5.78
CA LEU A 118 12.65 -2.57 -6.26
C LEU A 118 12.78 -1.52 -5.15
N ALA A 119 11.83 -1.48 -4.22
CA ALA A 119 11.91 -0.59 -3.06
C ALA A 119 13.08 -1.01 -2.14
N HIS A 120 13.23 -2.30 -1.89
CA HIS A 120 14.33 -2.85 -1.09
C HIS A 120 15.70 -2.64 -1.79
N GLU A 121 15.80 -2.90 -3.10
CA GLU A 121 17.00 -2.61 -3.91
C GLU A 121 17.39 -1.12 -3.84
N ALA A 122 16.41 -0.22 -3.73
CA ALA A 122 16.63 1.22 -3.56
C ALA A 122 16.98 1.62 -2.11
N GLY A 123 17.04 0.68 -1.17
CA GLY A 123 17.36 0.92 0.24
C GLY A 123 16.23 1.55 1.05
N LEU A 124 14.98 1.44 0.59
CA LEU A 124 13.82 1.98 1.30
C LEU A 124 13.37 1.02 2.39
N LEU A 125 12.90 1.57 3.54
CA LEU A 125 12.15 0.79 4.51
C LEU A 125 10.82 0.37 3.88
N THR A 126 10.56 -0.95 3.79
CA THR A 126 9.42 -1.50 3.08
C THR A 126 8.39 -2.12 4.02
N VAL A 127 7.15 -1.66 3.93
CA VAL A 127 6.02 -2.21 4.69
C VAL A 127 4.94 -2.69 3.73
N GLY A 128 4.63 -3.97 3.80
CA GLY A 128 3.51 -4.56 3.09
C GLY A 128 2.24 -4.55 3.94
N ILE A 129 1.13 -4.06 3.39
CA ILE A 129 -0.19 -4.13 4.02
C ILE A 129 -1.15 -4.77 3.03
N VAL A 130 -1.54 -6.01 3.30
CA VAL A 130 -2.29 -6.81 2.34
C VAL A 130 -3.53 -7.45 2.93
N THR A 131 -4.56 -7.65 2.10
CA THR A 131 -5.75 -8.39 2.49
C THR A 131 -5.76 -9.80 1.93
N LYS A 132 -6.25 -10.76 2.74
CA LYS A 132 -6.66 -12.09 2.24
C LYS A 132 -8.12 -12.03 1.79
N PRO A 133 -8.49 -12.69 0.67
CA PRO A 133 -9.85 -12.70 0.17
C PRO A 133 -10.82 -13.38 1.14
N PHE A 134 -12.11 -13.06 1.02
CA PHE A 134 -13.17 -13.75 1.75
C PHE A 134 -13.28 -15.20 1.33
N TRP A 135 -13.81 -16.05 2.23
CA TRP A 135 -14.00 -17.47 1.96
C TRP A 135 -14.91 -17.74 0.75
N PHE A 136 -15.92 -16.87 0.53
CA PHE A 136 -16.87 -17.01 -0.59
C PHE A 136 -16.28 -16.59 -1.96
N GLU A 137 -15.09 -15.99 -2.00
CA GLU A 137 -14.40 -15.63 -3.25
C GLU A 137 -13.75 -16.85 -3.93
N GLY A 138 -13.78 -18.02 -3.29
CA GLY A 138 -13.39 -19.30 -3.84
C GLY A 138 -11.96 -19.75 -3.46
N ALA A 139 -11.75 -21.06 -3.55
CA ALA A 139 -10.49 -21.70 -3.12
C ALA A 139 -9.30 -21.28 -3.98
N ASN A 140 -9.49 -21.14 -5.29
CA ASN A 140 -8.43 -20.74 -6.21
C ASN A 140 -7.90 -19.32 -5.90
N ARG A 141 -8.80 -18.39 -5.52
CA ARG A 141 -8.41 -17.04 -5.17
C ARG A 141 -7.65 -17.02 -3.84
N ARG A 142 -8.07 -17.85 -2.88
CA ARG A 142 -7.34 -18.00 -1.61
C ARG A 142 -5.94 -18.58 -1.81
N LYS A 143 -5.82 -19.63 -2.64
CA LYS A 143 -4.51 -20.22 -2.94
C LYS A 143 -3.57 -19.20 -3.57
N ARG A 144 -4.03 -18.47 -4.59
CA ARG A 144 -3.23 -17.37 -5.19
C ARG A 144 -2.82 -16.32 -4.16
N ALA A 145 -3.71 -16.01 -3.21
CA ALA A 145 -3.38 -15.04 -2.16
C ALA A 145 -2.28 -15.56 -1.22
N GLU A 146 -2.31 -16.84 -0.87
CA GLU A 146 -1.28 -17.48 -0.05
C GLU A 146 0.07 -17.51 -0.77
N ASP A 147 0.09 -17.90 -2.04
CA ASP A 147 1.29 -17.89 -2.88
C ASP A 147 1.89 -16.47 -2.98
N GLY A 148 1.05 -15.45 -3.21
CA GLY A 148 1.48 -14.06 -3.28
C GLY A 148 1.97 -13.50 -1.95
N ILE A 149 1.33 -13.85 -0.83
CA ILE A 149 1.77 -13.44 0.52
C ILE A 149 3.12 -14.08 0.84
N SER A 150 3.31 -15.36 0.51
CA SER A 150 4.60 -16.03 0.69
C SER A 150 5.70 -15.33 -0.12
N ALA A 151 5.44 -15.04 -1.40
CA ALA A 151 6.38 -14.33 -2.25
C ALA A 151 6.70 -12.90 -1.78
N LEU A 152 5.79 -12.25 -1.07
CA LEU A 152 5.97 -10.90 -0.53
C LEU A 152 6.70 -10.91 0.81
N SER A 153 6.46 -11.92 1.65
CA SER A 153 6.93 -12.00 3.03
C SER A 153 8.45 -11.88 3.15
N ASP A 154 9.17 -12.50 2.21
CA ASP A 154 10.64 -12.52 2.22
C ASP A 154 11.27 -11.21 1.68
N LYS A 155 10.42 -10.25 1.26
CA LYS A 155 10.84 -9.04 0.55
C LYS A 155 10.48 -7.74 1.27
N VAL A 156 9.76 -7.82 2.37
CA VAL A 156 9.35 -6.66 3.18
C VAL A 156 10.04 -6.69 4.54
N ASP A 157 10.34 -5.50 5.09
CA ASP A 157 10.82 -5.37 6.47
C ASP A 157 9.70 -5.65 7.49
N SER A 158 8.45 -5.36 7.11
CA SER A 158 7.27 -5.66 7.91
C SER A 158 6.07 -6.00 7.03
N LEU A 159 5.31 -7.03 7.41
CA LEU A 159 4.11 -7.45 6.70
C LEU A 159 2.89 -7.48 7.62
N ILE A 160 1.88 -6.70 7.26
CA ILE A 160 0.57 -6.71 7.92
C ILE A 160 -0.42 -7.42 7.01
N ILE A 161 -0.97 -8.53 7.49
CA ILE A 161 -1.94 -9.32 6.76
C ILE A 161 -3.31 -9.18 7.42
N ILE A 162 -4.31 -8.72 6.65
CA ILE A 162 -5.69 -8.52 7.11
C ILE A 162 -6.58 -9.56 6.44
N PRO A 163 -6.99 -10.63 7.16
CA PRO A 163 -7.97 -11.57 6.63
C PRO A 163 -9.35 -10.91 6.54
N ASN A 164 -9.90 -10.78 5.32
CA ASN A 164 -11.22 -10.16 5.12
C ASN A 164 -12.32 -10.87 5.93
N ASP A 165 -12.22 -12.18 6.15
CA ASP A 165 -13.16 -12.95 6.96
C ASP A 165 -13.26 -12.46 8.41
N ARG A 166 -12.21 -11.81 8.94
CA ARG A 166 -12.22 -11.24 10.29
C ARG A 166 -13.06 -9.96 10.38
N LEU A 167 -13.27 -9.28 9.27
CA LEU A 167 -14.01 -8.02 9.21
C LEU A 167 -15.50 -8.19 9.55
N LYS A 168 -16.06 -9.40 9.35
CA LYS A 168 -17.42 -9.73 9.76
C LYS A 168 -17.69 -9.55 11.26
N TYR A 169 -16.65 -9.62 12.09
CA TYR A 169 -16.78 -9.43 13.55
C TYR A 169 -16.77 -7.96 13.98
N VAL A 170 -16.40 -7.07 13.08
CA VAL A 170 -16.31 -5.62 13.32
C VAL A 170 -17.53 -4.89 12.75
N THR A 171 -18.42 -5.63 12.07
CA THR A 171 -19.58 -5.07 11.37
C THR A 171 -20.90 -5.54 11.97
N ASP A 172 -21.89 -4.67 11.98
CA ASP A 172 -23.26 -5.05 12.33
C ASP A 172 -23.84 -6.05 11.33
N GLN A 173 -24.73 -6.94 11.79
CA GLN A 173 -25.29 -8.09 11.05
C GLN A 173 -26.02 -7.78 9.73
N LYS A 174 -26.15 -6.51 9.34
CA LYS A 174 -26.86 -6.07 8.12
C LYS A 174 -25.96 -5.57 7.00
N THR A 175 -24.66 -5.93 7.02
CA THR A 175 -23.70 -5.43 6.06
C THR A 175 -23.79 -6.18 4.74
N THR A 176 -23.94 -5.46 3.61
CA THR A 176 -23.90 -6.05 2.26
C THR A 176 -22.47 -6.43 1.85
N ILE A 177 -22.33 -7.34 0.89
CA ILE A 177 -21.00 -7.73 0.34
C ILE A 177 -20.22 -6.49 -0.12
N ALA A 178 -20.88 -5.54 -0.80
CA ALA A 178 -20.23 -4.29 -1.25
C ALA A 178 -19.68 -3.46 -0.08
N ASN A 179 -20.44 -3.37 1.02
CA ASN A 179 -19.99 -2.66 2.22
C ASN A 179 -18.82 -3.37 2.90
N THR A 180 -18.76 -4.71 2.84
CA THR A 180 -17.67 -5.49 3.46
C THR A 180 -16.33 -5.21 2.79
N PHE A 181 -16.28 -5.08 1.46
CA PHE A 181 -15.06 -4.63 0.77
C PHE A 181 -14.67 -3.18 1.13
N GLY A 182 -15.67 -2.33 1.40
CA GLY A 182 -15.44 -0.99 1.92
C GLY A 182 -14.73 -1.00 3.27
N ILE A 183 -15.18 -1.85 4.19
CA ILE A 183 -14.61 -1.98 5.53
C ILE A 183 -13.17 -2.51 5.46
N ALA A 184 -12.88 -3.47 4.57
CA ALA A 184 -11.52 -3.93 4.34
C ALA A 184 -10.58 -2.77 3.98
N ALA A 185 -11.05 -1.89 3.10
CA ALA A 185 -10.28 -0.70 2.71
C ALA A 185 -10.13 0.30 3.87
N ASP A 186 -11.14 0.46 4.73
CA ASP A 186 -11.07 1.35 5.90
C ASP A 186 -10.09 0.82 6.97
N VAL A 187 -10.03 -0.50 7.18
CA VAL A 187 -9.03 -1.12 8.08
C VAL A 187 -7.61 -0.94 7.54
N LEU A 188 -7.41 -1.13 6.23
CA LEU A 188 -6.12 -0.85 5.59
C LEU A 188 -5.72 0.63 5.75
N LYS A 189 -6.67 1.55 5.56
CA LYS A 189 -6.47 2.97 5.79
C LYS A 189 -6.02 3.25 7.23
N GLN A 190 -6.65 2.64 8.24
CA GLN A 190 -6.27 2.80 9.64
C GLN A 190 -4.85 2.29 9.91
N ALA A 191 -4.47 1.14 9.33
CA ALA A 191 -3.12 0.59 9.48
C ALA A 191 -2.06 1.55 8.91
N VAL A 192 -2.28 2.12 7.72
CA VAL A 192 -1.37 3.12 7.14
C VAL A 192 -1.32 4.39 7.98
N SER A 193 -2.47 4.88 8.46
CA SER A 193 -2.53 6.08 9.32
C SER A 193 -1.78 5.88 10.63
N ALA A 194 -1.80 4.67 11.21
CA ALA A 194 -1.05 4.35 12.42
C ALA A 194 0.46 4.40 12.17
N ILE A 195 0.94 3.82 11.05
CA ILE A 195 2.35 3.86 10.66
C ILE A 195 2.78 5.33 10.47
N TYR A 196 2.00 6.12 9.75
CA TYR A 196 2.27 7.53 9.54
C TYR A 196 2.28 8.32 10.87
N GLY A 197 1.32 8.07 11.76
CA GLY A 197 1.27 8.67 13.09
C GLY A 197 2.52 8.36 13.93
N CYS A 198 3.01 7.12 13.89
CA CYS A 198 4.23 6.74 14.60
C CYS A 198 5.48 7.48 14.08
N THR A 199 5.57 7.74 12.77
CA THR A 199 6.71 8.46 12.18
C THR A 199 6.66 9.97 12.43
N THR A 200 5.46 10.54 12.65
CA THR A 200 5.28 11.97 12.95
C THR A 200 5.29 12.29 14.46
N PHE A 201 4.94 11.35 15.34
CA PHE A 201 4.94 11.54 16.81
C PHE A 201 6.34 11.75 17.39
N GLN A 202 7.41 11.31 16.73
CA GLN A 202 8.77 11.66 17.14
C GLN A 202 9.06 13.17 17.03
N LYS A 203 8.23 13.92 16.29
CA LYS A 203 8.41 15.34 16.03
C LYS A 203 7.83 16.25 17.12
N THR A 204 6.81 15.81 17.86
CA THR A 204 6.09 16.65 18.85
C THR A 204 6.57 16.50 20.28
N SER A 205 7.31 15.45 20.62
CA SER A 205 7.81 15.23 21.99
C SER A 205 9.09 16.00 22.33
N SER A 206 9.73 16.67 21.35
CA SER A 206 10.91 17.51 21.58
C SER A 206 10.62 18.99 21.80
N ASP A 207 9.41 19.48 21.42
CA ASP A 207 9.08 20.91 21.47
C ASP A 207 8.35 21.40 22.73
N GLU A 208 7.97 20.51 23.67
CA GLU A 208 7.24 20.91 24.89
C GLU A 208 8.06 20.81 26.19
N ARG A 209 9.36 20.98 26.15
CA ARG A 209 10.15 21.24 27.38
C ARG A 209 10.71 22.64 27.40
N GLY A 210 9.84 23.64 27.21
CA GLY A 210 10.10 24.98 27.67
C GLY A 210 9.99 25.01 29.20
N MET A 211 11.13 25.01 29.90
CA MET A 211 11.20 25.32 31.31
C MET A 211 10.59 26.71 31.56
N PRO A 212 9.70 26.89 32.54
CA PRO A 212 9.35 28.20 33.00
C PRO A 212 10.57 28.79 33.74
N ASP A 213 10.98 30.01 33.29
CA ASP A 213 11.95 30.84 33.98
C ASP A 213 11.54 31.01 35.45
N ALA A 214 12.34 30.50 36.37
CA ALA A 214 12.30 30.91 37.76
C ALA A 214 12.94 32.33 37.87
N LYS A 215 12.11 33.36 37.90
CA LYS A 215 12.47 34.66 38.46
C LYS A 215 11.86 34.76 39.86
N ASN A 216 12.72 34.89 40.80
CA ASN A 216 12.85 35.59 42.08
C ASN A 216 13.40 34.69 43.15
#